data_8f9fbcd1edbdaea39715f56b70ba0456
#
_entry.id   8f9fbcd1edbdaea39715f56b70ba0456
#
_cell.length_a   1.000
_cell.length_b   1.000
_cell.length_c   1.000
_cell.angle_alpha   90.00
_cell.angle_beta   90.00
_cell.angle_gamma   90.00
#
_symmetry.space_group_name_H-M   'P 1'
#
loop_
_entity.id
_entity.type
_entity.pdbx_description
1 polymer ?
#
loop_
_entity_poly.entity_id
_entity_poly.type
_entity_poly.pdbx_seq_one_letter_code
_entity_poly.pdbx_strand_id
1 'polypeptide(L)' 'MLVRNKWNKKTYEVLEIENGKVTLKREDGSIFTIVQKEYITNYIKNNA' A
#
# COMPACT_ATOMS: atom_id res chain seq x y z
N MET A 1 -1.19 -6.12 -7.14
CA MET A 1 -1.87 -4.85 -7.41
C MET A 1 -1.00 -3.70 -6.94
N LEU A 2 -0.82 -2.71 -7.79
CA LEU A 2 0.00 -1.55 -7.45
C LEU A 2 -0.86 -0.40 -6.96
N VAL A 3 -0.36 0.30 -5.94
CA VAL A 3 -1.01 1.48 -5.39
C VAL A 3 0.03 2.57 -5.20
N ARG A 4 -0.42 3.81 -5.09
CA ARG A 4 0.47 4.94 -4.88
C ARG A 4 0.08 5.67 -3.60
N ASN A 5 1.07 6.03 -2.80
CA ASN A 5 0.86 6.82 -1.60
C ASN A 5 0.57 8.28 -2.00
N LYS A 6 -0.51 8.85 -1.48
CA LYS A 6 -0.93 10.20 -1.82
C LYS A 6 0.08 11.25 -1.39
N TRP A 7 0.83 10.98 -0.35
CA TRP A 7 1.71 11.98 0.28
C TRP A 7 3.11 11.97 -0.30
N ASN A 8 3.74 10.79 -0.38
CA ASN A 8 5.11 10.72 -0.89
C ASN A 8 5.18 10.39 -2.38
N LYS A 9 4.05 10.06 -3.00
CA LYS A 9 3.94 9.74 -4.44
C LYS A 9 4.67 8.49 -4.87
N LYS A 10 5.12 7.66 -3.94
CA LYS A 10 5.80 6.41 -4.28
C LYS A 10 4.81 5.30 -4.55
N THR A 11 5.24 4.31 -5.32
CA THR A 11 4.43 3.17 -5.70
C THR A 11 4.73 1.99 -4.78
N TYR A 12 3.70 1.24 -4.41
CA TYR A 12 3.80 0.09 -3.53
C TYR A 12 3.03 -1.07 -4.12
N GLU A 13 3.44 -2.28 -3.77
CA GLU A 13 2.71 -3.47 -4.20
C GLU A 13 1.91 -4.02 -3.02
N VAL A 14 0.61 -4.27 -3.24
CA VAL A 14 -0.24 -4.86 -2.20
C VAL A 14 -0.03 -6.36 -2.25
N LEU A 15 0.48 -6.91 -1.14
CA LEU A 15 0.73 -8.34 -1.04
C LEU A 15 -0.43 -9.08 -0.42
N GLU A 16 -1.07 -8.48 0.59
CA GLU A 16 -2.13 -9.17 1.31
C GLU A 16 -3.02 -8.16 2.03
N ILE A 17 -4.31 -8.46 2.09
CA ILE A 17 -5.27 -7.70 2.89
C ILE A 17 -5.99 -8.71 3.75
N GLU A 18 -5.79 -8.64 5.06
CA GLU A 18 -6.35 -9.62 5.98
C GLU A 18 -6.53 -9.04 7.37
N ASN A 19 -7.67 -9.37 7.99
CA ASN A 19 -7.95 -8.99 9.38
C ASN A 19 -7.80 -7.49 9.63
N GLY A 20 -8.26 -6.68 8.68
CA GLY A 20 -8.19 -5.23 8.84
C GLY A 20 -6.80 -4.65 8.68
N LYS A 21 -5.87 -5.40 8.12
CA LYS A 21 -4.51 -4.94 7.89
C LYS A 21 -4.10 -5.19 6.45
N VAL A 22 -3.22 -4.32 5.94
CA VAL A 22 -2.73 -4.41 4.56
C VAL A 22 -1.22 -4.50 4.60
N THR A 23 -0.68 -5.52 3.93
CA THR A 23 0.75 -5.72 3.82
C THR A 23 1.21 -5.19 2.47
N LEU A 24 2.19 -4.30 2.51
CA LEU A 24 2.70 -3.62 1.33
C LEU A 24 4.19 -3.86 1.16
N LYS A 25 4.64 -3.80 -0.08
CA LYS A 25 6.05 -3.94 -0.42
C LYS A 25 6.54 -2.65 -1.05
N ARG A 26 7.65 -2.13 -0.53
CA ARG A 26 8.28 -0.91 -1.07
C ARG A 26 9.08 -1.24 -2.32
N GLU A 27 9.47 -0.19 -3.04
CA GLU A 27 10.28 -0.35 -4.25
C GLU A 27 11.62 -1.02 -3.98
N ASP A 28 12.16 -0.85 -2.79
CA ASP A 28 13.43 -1.47 -2.42
C ASP A 28 13.29 -2.92 -1.97
N GLY A 29 12.06 -3.45 -1.99
CA GLY A 29 11.81 -4.82 -1.62
C GLY A 29 11.42 -5.04 -0.17
N SER A 30 11.49 -4.00 0.67
CA SER A 30 11.12 -4.15 2.07
C SER A 30 9.59 -4.24 2.22
N ILE A 31 9.15 -4.92 3.26
CA ILE A 31 7.74 -5.20 3.49
C ILE A 31 7.30 -4.59 4.82
N PHE A 32 6.10 -4.02 4.83
CA PHE A 32 5.53 -3.47 6.05
C PHE A 32 4.02 -3.66 6.05
N THR A 33 3.40 -3.53 7.24
CA THR A 33 1.96 -3.73 7.40
C THR A 33 1.35 -2.47 8.03
N ILE A 34 0.19 -2.07 7.53
CA ILE A 34 -0.54 -0.93 8.06
C ILE A 34 -2.00 -1.33 8.28
N VAL A 35 -2.73 -0.54 9.08
CA VAL A 35 -4.15 -0.80 9.27
C VAL A 35 -4.90 -0.43 7.98
N GLN A 36 -5.97 -1.17 7.70
CA GLN A 36 -6.72 -0.99 6.45
C GLN A 36 -7.28 0.42 6.31
N LYS A 37 -7.68 1.04 7.41
CA LYS A 37 -8.22 2.40 7.38
C LYS A 37 -7.17 3.38 6.84
N GLU A 38 -5.93 3.24 7.28
CA GLU A 38 -4.84 4.08 6.81
C GLU A 38 -4.56 3.83 5.34
N TYR A 39 -4.61 2.58 4.92
CA TYR A 39 -4.44 2.22 3.52
C TYR A 39 -5.48 2.91 2.63
N ILE A 40 -6.74 2.84 3.03
CA ILE A 40 -7.83 3.44 2.24
C ILE A 40 -7.68 4.96 2.19
N THR A 41 -7.24 5.57 3.29
CA THR A 41 -7.11 7.03 3.39
C THR A 41 -5.92 7.57 2.61
N ASN A 42 -4.79 6.87 2.63
CA ASN A 42 -3.52 7.42 2.13
C ASN A 42 -3.03 6.84 0.81
N TYR A 43 -3.66 5.81 0.30
CA TYR A 43 -3.21 5.17 -0.93
C TYR A 43 -4.31 5.15 -1.97
N ILE A 44 -3.91 5.25 -3.25
CA ILE A 44 -4.85 5.17 -4.36
C ILE A 44 -4.38 4.10 -5.33
N LYS A 45 -5.33 3.46 -5.97
CA LYS A 45 -5.04 2.43 -6.94
C LYS A 45 -4.28 3.04 -8.12
N ASN A 46 -3.18 2.42 -8.48
CA ASN A 46 -2.38 2.87 -9.61
C ASN A 46 -2.85 2.15 -10.86
N ASN A 47 -3.55 2.88 -11.74
CA ASN A 47 -4.11 2.35 -12.99
C ASN A 47 -3.25 2.70 -14.20
N ALA A 48 -1.97 2.73 -14.01
CA ALA A 48 -1.07 3.07 -15.09
C ALA A 48 -1.15 2.07 -16.24
#